data_68b80bb3e25c4e8a723b09849cd25f14
#
_entry.id   68b80bb3e25c4e8a723b09849cd25f14
#
_cell.length_a   1.000
_cell.length_b   1.000
_cell.length_c   1.000
_cell.angle_alpha   90.00
_cell.angle_beta   90.00
_cell.angle_gamma   90.00
#
_symmetry.space_group_name_H-M   'P 1'
#
loop_
_entity.id
_entity.type
_entity.pdbx_description
1 polymer ?
#
loop_
_entity_poly.entity_id
_entity_poly.type
_entity_poly.pdbx_seq_one_letter_code
_entity_poly.pdbx_strand_id
1 'polypeptide(L)'
;MTLFEELKWRGLIHNITDEAVIDKINKGGLTFYVGTDPTGDSLHVGHLLVFIFAKRLEQAGHHPLILIGGATGCIGDPKPTAERKLLTKEQTDHNAKCLYEQAKRLFNCEMVNNYDWTHNIDILTFLRTYGKFFNVNYMINKETVKSRLDSGI
;
A
#
# COMPACT_ATOMS: atom_id res chain seq x y z
N MET A 1 -23.51 -15.50 7.03
CA MET A 1 -22.09 -15.40 6.60
C MET A 1 -21.59 -14.03 6.99
N THR A 2 -20.55 -13.96 7.80
CA THR A 2 -19.92 -12.71 8.20
C THR A 2 -19.16 -12.10 7.04
N LEU A 3 -18.78 -10.81 7.14
CA LEU A 3 -17.96 -10.14 6.12
C LEU A 3 -16.64 -10.86 5.89
N PHE A 4 -15.95 -11.25 6.96
CA PHE A 4 -14.68 -11.97 6.84
C PHE A 4 -14.85 -13.33 6.16
N GLU A 5 -15.89 -14.08 6.49
CA GLU A 5 -16.20 -15.36 5.83
C GLU A 5 -16.49 -15.18 4.33
N GLU A 6 -17.21 -14.14 3.96
CA GLU A 6 -17.46 -13.80 2.55
C GLU A 6 -16.15 -13.49 1.81
N LEU A 7 -15.30 -12.65 2.39
CA LEU A 7 -14.01 -12.28 1.80
C LEU A 7 -13.10 -13.51 1.63
N LYS A 8 -13.09 -14.39 2.63
CA LYS A 8 -12.34 -15.65 2.58
C LYS A 8 -12.88 -16.60 1.51
N TRP A 9 -14.20 -16.75 1.44
CA TRP A 9 -14.86 -17.58 0.43
C TRP A 9 -14.58 -17.11 -1.00
N ARG A 10 -14.48 -15.78 -1.20
CA ARG A 10 -14.14 -15.18 -2.49
C ARG A 10 -12.65 -15.27 -2.83
N GLY A 11 -11.80 -15.80 -1.96
CA GLY A 11 -10.36 -15.87 -2.15
C GLY A 11 -9.66 -14.51 -2.05
N LEU A 12 -10.27 -13.53 -1.39
CA LEU A 12 -9.73 -12.18 -1.25
C LEU A 12 -8.81 -12.02 -0.02
N ILE A 13 -8.72 -13.03 0.84
CA ILE A 13 -7.83 -13.06 2.01
C ILE A 13 -6.68 -14.01 1.71
N HIS A 14 -5.49 -13.45 1.56
CA HIS A 14 -4.26 -14.22 1.42
C HIS A 14 -3.57 -14.44 2.78
N ASN A 15 -3.48 -13.39 3.58
CA ASN A 15 -2.81 -13.42 4.87
C ASN A 15 -3.46 -12.42 5.84
N ILE A 16 -3.36 -12.69 7.12
CA ILE A 16 -3.73 -11.78 8.22
C ILE A 16 -2.58 -11.72 9.22
N THR A 17 -2.31 -10.57 9.77
CA THR A 17 -1.23 -10.38 10.75
C THR A 17 -1.65 -10.73 12.17
N ASP A 18 -2.94 -10.61 12.48
CA ASP A 18 -3.50 -10.87 13.83
C ASP A 18 -4.97 -11.29 13.67
N GLU A 19 -5.34 -12.40 14.31
CA GLU A 19 -6.72 -12.92 14.30
C GLU A 19 -7.73 -11.97 14.96
N ALA A 20 -7.29 -11.12 15.89
CA ALA A 20 -8.14 -10.08 16.49
C ALA A 20 -8.69 -9.07 15.48
N VAL A 21 -8.11 -9.00 14.28
CA VAL A 21 -8.61 -8.17 13.17
C VAL A 21 -9.93 -8.70 12.62
N ILE A 22 -10.19 -10.01 12.71
CA ILE A 22 -11.40 -10.66 12.17
C ILE A 22 -12.67 -10.06 12.80
N ASP A 23 -12.71 -9.97 14.12
CA ASP A 23 -13.85 -9.41 14.85
C ASP A 23 -14.06 -7.94 14.51
N LYS A 24 -12.96 -7.19 14.35
CA LYS A 24 -13.02 -5.77 13.97
C LYS A 24 -13.56 -5.58 12.56
N ILE A 25 -13.15 -6.42 11.61
CA ILE A 25 -13.67 -6.41 10.23
C ILE A 25 -15.17 -6.74 10.22
N ASN A 26 -15.60 -7.72 11.00
CA ASN A 26 -17.01 -8.09 11.06
C ASN A 26 -17.90 -7.03 11.73
N LYS A 27 -17.31 -6.23 12.65
CA LYS A 27 -18.04 -5.20 13.40
C LYS A 27 -18.27 -3.91 12.60
N GLY A 28 -17.42 -3.60 11.63
CA GLY A 28 -17.43 -2.32 10.90
C GLY A 28 -16.75 -1.17 11.65
N GLY A 29 -16.75 0.02 11.05
CA GLY A 29 -16.25 1.25 11.67
C GLY A 29 -14.72 1.38 11.71
N LEU A 30 -13.97 0.50 11.04
CA LEU A 30 -12.52 0.64 10.95
C LEU A 30 -12.15 1.69 9.90
N THR A 31 -11.18 2.53 10.22
CA THR A 31 -10.43 3.25 9.21
C THR A 31 -9.30 2.35 8.71
N PHE A 32 -9.21 2.18 7.41
CA PHE A 32 -8.16 1.39 6.77
C PHE A 32 -7.60 2.14 5.57
N TYR A 33 -6.40 1.83 5.17
CA TYR A 33 -5.84 2.40 3.95
C TYR A 33 -5.54 1.33 2.91
N VAL A 34 -5.57 1.75 1.65
CA VAL A 34 -5.06 1.02 0.49
C VAL A 34 -4.14 1.94 -0.28
N GLY A 35 -2.92 1.47 -0.56
CA GLY A 35 -1.89 2.26 -1.22
C GLY A 35 -1.62 1.81 -2.64
N THR A 36 -1.19 2.76 -3.47
CA THR A 36 -0.65 2.50 -4.81
C THR A 36 0.51 3.46 -5.11
N ASP A 37 1.60 2.92 -5.65
CA ASP A 37 2.74 3.72 -6.06
C ASP A 37 2.54 4.29 -7.48
N PRO A 38 2.88 5.56 -7.71
CA PRO A 38 2.68 6.24 -8.99
C PRO A 38 3.79 5.87 -9.99
N THR A 39 3.88 4.60 -10.33
CA THR A 39 4.86 4.07 -11.30
C THR A 39 4.49 4.27 -12.76
N GLY A 40 3.29 4.75 -13.02
CA GLY A 40 2.73 5.15 -14.31
C GLY A 40 1.57 6.11 -14.10
N ASP A 41 1.13 6.75 -15.16
CA ASP A 41 0.06 7.76 -15.16
C ASP A 41 -1.35 7.15 -15.21
N SER A 42 -1.46 5.84 -15.20
CA SER A 42 -2.74 5.14 -15.28
C SER A 42 -2.82 3.94 -14.36
N LEU A 43 -3.97 3.81 -13.72
CA LEU A 43 -4.38 2.58 -13.03
C LEU A 43 -4.70 1.50 -14.06
N HIS A 44 -4.45 0.26 -13.72
CA HIS A 44 -4.77 -0.90 -14.52
C HIS A 44 -5.63 -1.91 -13.74
N VAL A 45 -6.05 -2.99 -14.40
CA VAL A 45 -6.95 -4.00 -13.81
C VAL A 45 -6.43 -4.59 -12.48
N GLY A 46 -5.12 -4.71 -12.29
CA GLY A 46 -4.54 -5.16 -11.01
C GLY A 46 -4.83 -4.21 -9.85
N HIS A 47 -4.76 -2.89 -10.09
CA HIS A 47 -5.17 -1.89 -9.10
C HIS A 47 -6.67 -1.92 -8.85
N LEU A 48 -7.47 -2.12 -9.91
CA LEU A 48 -8.93 -2.19 -9.80
C LEU A 48 -9.38 -3.30 -8.87
N LEU A 49 -8.72 -4.47 -8.89
CA LEU A 49 -9.04 -5.58 -7.99
C LEU A 49 -8.88 -5.18 -6.51
N VAL A 50 -7.78 -4.51 -6.17
CA VAL A 50 -7.53 -4.02 -4.80
C VAL A 50 -8.54 -2.93 -4.42
N PHE A 51 -8.90 -2.06 -5.35
CA PHE A 51 -9.88 -1.00 -5.10
C PHE A 51 -11.31 -1.56 -4.97
N ILE A 52 -11.68 -2.59 -5.72
CA ILE A 52 -12.97 -3.29 -5.53
C ILE A 52 -13.03 -3.90 -4.12
N PHE A 53 -11.94 -4.51 -3.65
CA PHE A 53 -11.85 -5.02 -2.29
C PHE A 53 -12.06 -3.90 -1.25
N ALA A 54 -11.35 -2.76 -1.41
CA ALA A 54 -11.52 -1.60 -0.54
C ALA A 54 -12.96 -1.06 -0.58
N LYS A 55 -13.56 -1.00 -1.77
CA LYS A 55 -14.97 -0.59 -1.93
C LYS A 55 -15.94 -1.54 -1.25
N ARG A 56 -15.65 -2.83 -1.26
CA ARG A 56 -16.45 -3.84 -0.54
C ARG A 56 -16.42 -3.63 0.97
N LEU A 57 -15.24 -3.29 1.53
CA LEU A 57 -15.10 -2.91 2.94
C LEU A 57 -15.85 -1.61 3.27
N GLU A 58 -15.75 -0.60 2.41
CA GLU A 58 -16.49 0.66 2.56
C GLU A 58 -18.00 0.40 2.62
N GLN A 59 -18.54 -0.42 1.70
CA GLN A 59 -19.95 -0.80 1.69
C GLN A 59 -20.41 -1.56 2.94
N ALA A 60 -19.47 -2.18 3.65
CA ALA A 60 -19.70 -2.85 4.92
C ALA A 60 -19.55 -1.92 6.14
N GLY A 61 -19.43 -0.61 5.92
CA GLY A 61 -19.37 0.40 6.99
C GLY A 61 -17.96 0.71 7.52
N HIS A 62 -16.93 0.36 6.77
CA HIS A 62 -15.55 0.78 7.07
C HIS A 62 -15.20 2.09 6.33
N HIS A 63 -14.14 2.77 6.76
CA HIS A 63 -13.72 4.08 6.23
C HIS A 63 -12.41 3.94 5.46
N PRO A 64 -12.43 3.90 4.11
CA PRO A 64 -11.24 3.84 3.30
C PRO A 64 -10.46 5.15 3.31
N LEU A 65 -9.13 5.03 3.31
CA LEU A 65 -8.17 6.07 3.05
C LEU A 65 -7.35 5.63 1.84
N ILE A 66 -7.40 6.38 0.75
CA ILE A 66 -6.61 6.06 -0.45
C ILE A 66 -5.25 6.77 -0.34
N LEU A 67 -4.19 5.98 -0.33
CA LEU A 67 -2.82 6.46 -0.20
C LEU A 67 -2.11 6.40 -1.54
N ILE A 68 -1.63 7.54 -2.01
CA ILE A 68 -0.72 7.62 -3.15
C ILE A 68 0.71 7.62 -2.63
N GLY A 69 1.50 6.69 -3.13
CA GLY A 69 2.89 6.46 -2.70
C GLY A 69 3.89 7.42 -3.35
N GLY A 70 3.72 8.74 -3.22
CA GLY A 70 4.64 9.70 -3.84
C GLY A 70 6.08 9.61 -3.32
N ALA A 71 6.28 9.30 -2.03
CA ALA A 71 7.61 9.06 -1.48
C ALA A 71 8.14 7.67 -1.87
N THR A 72 7.34 6.63 -1.69
CA THR A 72 7.71 5.25 -2.01
C THR A 72 7.93 5.05 -3.51
N GLY A 73 7.16 5.73 -4.35
CA GLY A 73 7.34 5.73 -5.81
C GLY A 73 8.67 6.35 -6.28
N CYS A 74 9.22 7.31 -5.51
CA CYS A 74 10.56 7.85 -5.78
C CYS A 74 11.68 6.85 -5.46
N ILE A 75 11.46 5.96 -4.49
CA ILE A 75 12.42 4.91 -4.12
C ILE A 75 12.29 3.74 -5.10
N GLY A 76 11.06 3.33 -5.37
CA GLY A 76 10.71 2.22 -6.26
C GLY A 76 11.03 0.84 -5.67
N ASP A 77 10.05 -0.05 -5.69
CA ASP A 77 10.26 -1.43 -5.29
C ASP A 77 11.22 -2.14 -6.26
N PRO A 78 12.22 -2.86 -5.77
CA PRO A 78 13.10 -3.62 -6.63
C PRO A 78 12.33 -4.76 -7.33
N LYS A 79 12.67 -5.03 -8.59
CA LYS A 79 12.18 -6.21 -9.28
C LYS A 79 12.93 -7.46 -8.80
N PRO A 80 12.34 -8.67 -8.85
CA PRO A 80 13.03 -9.90 -8.45
C PRO A 80 14.31 -10.16 -9.23
N THR A 81 14.39 -9.70 -10.47
CA THR A 81 15.49 -10.02 -11.42
C THR A 81 16.33 -8.81 -11.81
N ALA A 82 16.02 -7.62 -11.39
CA ALA A 82 16.74 -6.41 -11.77
C ALA A 82 16.42 -5.23 -10.86
N GLU A 83 17.29 -4.23 -10.82
CA GLU A 83 16.96 -2.93 -10.27
C GLU A 83 15.91 -2.21 -11.12
N ARG A 84 15.01 -1.49 -10.45
CA ARG A 84 14.02 -0.67 -11.14
C ARG A 84 14.68 0.64 -11.61
N LYS A 85 14.44 1.03 -12.85
CA LYS A 85 14.76 2.38 -13.31
C LYS A 85 13.94 3.38 -12.49
N LEU A 86 14.63 4.25 -11.76
CA LEU A 86 13.98 5.28 -10.96
C LEU A 86 13.33 6.33 -11.87
N LEU A 87 12.14 6.75 -11.49
CA LEU A 87 11.45 7.89 -12.11
C LEU A 87 12.04 9.18 -11.55
N THR A 88 11.96 10.26 -12.34
CA THR A 88 12.27 11.59 -11.81
C THR A 88 11.16 12.04 -10.86
N LYS A 89 11.45 13.03 -10.01
CA LYS A 89 10.46 13.60 -9.10
C LYS A 89 9.25 14.15 -9.86
N GLU A 90 9.50 14.84 -10.99
CA GLU A 90 8.47 15.42 -11.83
C GLU A 90 7.57 14.36 -12.45
N GLN A 91 8.15 13.23 -12.89
CA GLN A 91 7.39 12.09 -13.41
C GLN A 91 6.52 11.46 -12.31
N THR A 92 7.08 11.29 -11.12
CA THR A 92 6.35 10.72 -9.97
C THR A 92 5.20 11.63 -9.55
N ASP A 93 5.40 12.95 -9.53
CA ASP A 93 4.35 13.94 -9.20
C ASP A 93 3.24 13.97 -10.24
N HIS A 94 3.60 13.93 -11.52
CA HIS A 94 2.63 13.85 -12.61
C HIS A 94 1.77 12.58 -12.48
N ASN A 95 2.41 11.43 -12.33
CA ASN A 95 1.73 10.16 -12.18
C ASN A 95 0.83 10.15 -10.93
N ALA A 96 1.33 10.65 -9.78
CA ALA A 96 0.56 10.73 -8.54
C ALA A 96 -0.74 11.53 -8.74
N LYS A 97 -0.67 12.67 -9.44
CA LYS A 97 -1.85 13.47 -9.77
C LYS A 97 -2.82 12.71 -10.68
N CYS A 98 -2.32 12.00 -11.68
CA CYS A 98 -3.16 11.21 -12.59
C CYS A 98 -3.87 10.07 -11.83
N LEU A 99 -3.17 9.36 -10.95
CA LEU A 99 -3.76 8.30 -10.15
C LEU A 99 -4.79 8.84 -9.14
N TYR A 100 -4.50 9.98 -8.52
CA TYR A 100 -5.44 10.67 -7.64
C TYR A 100 -6.76 10.96 -8.34
N GLU A 101 -6.73 11.57 -9.54
CA GLU A 101 -7.94 11.90 -10.31
C GLU A 101 -8.72 10.65 -10.74
N GLN A 102 -8.03 9.54 -11.01
CA GLN A 102 -8.69 8.27 -11.35
C GLN A 102 -9.34 7.63 -10.12
N ALA A 103 -8.62 7.55 -9.01
CA ALA A 103 -9.14 6.98 -7.76
C ALA A 103 -10.33 7.77 -7.22
N LYS A 104 -10.33 9.10 -7.33
CA LYS A 104 -11.43 9.99 -6.93
C LYS A 104 -12.77 9.66 -7.62
N ARG A 105 -12.73 9.07 -8.81
CA ARG A 105 -13.95 8.63 -9.51
C ARG A 105 -14.58 7.38 -8.89
N LEU A 106 -13.79 6.59 -8.16
CA LEU A 106 -14.23 5.35 -7.54
C LEU A 106 -14.63 5.54 -6.07
N PHE A 107 -13.98 6.47 -5.39
CA PHE A 107 -14.14 6.70 -3.96
C PHE A 107 -14.49 8.15 -3.65
N ASN A 108 -15.45 8.32 -2.76
CA ASN A 108 -15.73 9.61 -2.11
C ASN A 108 -15.14 9.58 -0.70
N CYS A 109 -13.82 9.46 -0.58
CA CYS A 109 -13.12 9.36 0.69
C CYS A 109 -11.86 10.23 0.69
N GLU A 110 -11.22 10.32 1.85
CA GLU A 110 -9.95 11.01 1.98
C GLU A 110 -8.87 10.32 1.15
N MET A 111 -8.06 11.13 0.47
CA MET A 111 -6.89 10.68 -0.27
C MET A 111 -5.67 11.44 0.21
N VAL A 112 -4.59 10.71 0.47
CA VAL A 112 -3.35 11.25 1.02
C VAL A 112 -2.15 10.83 0.16
N ASN A 113 -1.09 11.64 0.21
CA ASN A 113 0.19 11.32 -0.42
C ASN A 113 1.25 11.16 0.66
N ASN A 114 1.91 10.01 0.74
CA ASN A 114 2.94 9.80 1.75
C ASN A 114 4.16 10.73 1.60
N TYR A 115 4.34 11.35 0.44
CA TYR A 115 5.35 12.37 0.24
C TYR A 115 5.16 13.58 1.16
N ASP A 116 3.92 13.96 1.45
CA ASP A 116 3.58 15.18 2.21
C ASP A 116 4.18 15.18 3.63
N TRP A 117 4.29 14.02 4.26
CA TRP A 117 4.89 13.90 5.59
C TRP A 117 6.29 13.30 5.60
N THR A 118 6.73 12.67 4.51
CA THR A 118 8.02 11.98 4.47
C THR A 118 9.16 12.89 4.02
N HIS A 119 8.90 13.80 3.07
CA HIS A 119 9.94 14.59 2.40
C HIS A 119 10.73 15.52 3.33
N ASN A 120 10.15 15.87 4.48
CA ASN A 120 10.80 16.73 5.48
C ASN A 120 11.56 15.95 6.57
N ILE A 121 11.57 14.61 6.52
CA ILE A 121 12.24 13.78 7.51
C ILE A 121 13.69 13.56 7.06
N ASP A 122 14.64 14.17 7.75
CA ASP A 122 16.05 13.90 7.50
C ASP A 122 16.45 12.50 7.97
N ILE A 123 17.56 11.99 7.45
CA ILE A 123 18.01 10.61 7.69
C ILE A 123 18.31 10.34 9.18
N LEU A 124 18.86 11.30 9.92
CA LEU A 124 19.19 11.12 11.33
C LEU A 124 17.92 11.05 12.17
N THR A 125 16.96 11.93 11.87
CA THR A 125 15.61 11.89 12.49
C THR A 125 14.92 10.58 12.17
N PHE A 126 14.97 10.11 10.92
CA PHE A 126 14.39 8.82 10.54
C PHE A 126 15.01 7.67 11.34
N LEU A 127 16.33 7.53 11.34
CA LEU A 127 17.03 6.46 12.04
C LEU A 127 16.78 6.49 13.55
N ARG A 128 16.81 7.68 14.16
CA ARG A 128 16.61 7.85 15.60
C ARG A 128 15.17 7.55 16.04
N THR A 129 14.19 8.02 15.29
CA THR A 129 12.79 8.01 15.68
C THR A 129 12.07 6.75 15.20
N TYR A 130 12.28 6.37 13.95
CA TYR A 130 11.56 5.28 13.29
C TYR A 130 12.41 4.03 13.11
N GLY A 131 13.72 4.17 12.79
CA GLY A 131 14.62 3.07 12.45
C GLY A 131 14.68 1.98 13.53
N LYS A 132 14.58 2.35 14.79
CA LYS A 132 14.56 1.41 15.94
C LYS A 132 13.39 0.42 15.94
N PHE A 133 12.32 0.70 15.20
CA PHE A 133 11.14 -0.18 15.11
C PHE A 133 11.25 -1.21 13.97
N PHE A 134 12.27 -1.08 13.11
CA PHE A 134 12.49 -2.03 12.02
C PHE A 134 13.37 -3.19 12.48
N ASN A 135 12.78 -4.36 12.58
CA ASN A 135 13.51 -5.58 12.91
C ASN A 135 14.11 -6.18 11.63
N VAL A 136 15.44 -6.20 11.53
CA VAL A 136 16.18 -6.69 10.35
C VAL A 136 15.84 -8.16 10.07
N ASN A 137 15.79 -9.03 11.09
CA ASN A 137 15.47 -10.43 10.89
C ASN A 137 14.05 -10.62 10.34
N TYR A 138 13.10 -9.81 10.80
CA TYR A 138 11.74 -9.83 10.25
C TYR A 138 11.72 -9.38 8.78
N MET A 139 12.48 -8.35 8.44
CA MET A 139 12.56 -7.85 7.05
C MET A 139 13.22 -8.84 6.10
N ILE A 140 14.31 -9.48 6.51
CA ILE A 140 15.02 -10.50 5.71
C ILE A 140 14.11 -11.70 5.41
N ASN A 141 13.24 -12.07 6.34
CA ASN A 141 12.31 -13.19 6.17
C ASN A 141 11.08 -12.87 5.31
N LYS A 142 10.89 -11.63 4.85
CA LYS A 142 9.85 -11.31 3.86
C LYS A 142 10.17 -12.02 2.55
N GLU A 143 9.16 -12.65 1.95
CA GLU A 143 9.29 -13.45 0.73
C GLU A 143 10.00 -12.70 -0.41
N THR A 144 9.64 -11.41 -0.60
CA THR A 144 10.26 -10.54 -1.61
C THR A 144 11.74 -10.25 -1.35
N VAL A 145 12.14 -10.12 -0.08
CA VAL A 145 13.55 -9.88 0.29
C VAL A 145 14.34 -11.18 0.20
N LYS A 146 13.77 -12.26 0.74
CA LYS A 146 14.39 -13.58 0.74
C LYS A 146 14.69 -14.08 -0.68
N SER A 147 13.73 -13.94 -1.60
CA SER A 147 13.94 -14.35 -3.01
C SER A 147 15.09 -13.61 -3.69
N ARG A 148 15.34 -12.35 -3.32
CA ARG A 148 16.50 -11.58 -3.84
C ARG A 148 17.83 -12.06 -3.25
N LEU A 149 17.85 -12.29 -1.94
CA LEU A 149 19.03 -12.85 -1.27
C LEU A 149 19.39 -14.21 -1.86
N ASP A 150 18.40 -15.07 -2.10
CA ASP A 150 18.59 -16.40 -2.71
C ASP A 150 19.08 -16.30 -4.17
N SER A 151 18.73 -15.23 -4.87
CA SER A 151 19.19 -14.97 -6.26
C SER A 151 20.53 -14.23 -6.35
N GLY A 152 21.09 -13.80 -5.23
CA GLY A 152 22.35 -13.06 -5.20
C GLY A 152 22.26 -11.61 -5.70
N ILE A 153 21.07 -11.01 -5.64
CA ILE A 153 20.80 -9.63 -6.08
C ILE A 153 20.66 -8.73 -4.85
#